data_6c8f97e580ab81dcbe3e0fdd35f57c4c
#
_entry.id   6c8f97e580ab81dcbe3e0fdd35f57c4c
#
_cell.length_a   1.000
_cell.length_b   1.000
_cell.length_c   1.000
_cell.angle_alpha   90.00
_cell.angle_beta   90.00
_cell.angle_gamma   90.00
#
_symmetry.space_group_name_H-M   'P 1'
#
loop_
_entity.id
_entity.type
_entity.pdbx_description
1 polymer ?
#
loop_
_entity_poly.entity_id
_entity_poly.type
_entity_poly.pdbx_seq_one_letter_code
_entity_poly.pdbx_strand_id
1 'polypeptide(L)'
;MMLKRIVMLIVLGLIFSSCDFIHYGKIAIQDNMYRVERARERKEARKKDAYAAAGNPEYEAGVELAIKDISKRSVNKRVEFGEITLLIPENTKLNPKHGNIVDEKTGYGIALAIKRDNGCTPGVFYTKKIKNDKYIFLYYNDMNKDLDAIAQKIIKANGFTKTCK
;
A
#
# COMPACT_ATOMS: atom_id res chain seq x y z
N MET A 1 20.57 57.40 -29.06
CA MET A 1 19.63 56.40 -29.62
C MET A 1 19.79 54.99 -29.02
N MET A 2 21.00 54.51 -28.72
CA MET A 2 21.28 53.20 -28.13
C MET A 2 20.67 52.97 -26.73
N LEU A 3 20.76 53.92 -25.84
CA LEU A 3 20.29 53.77 -24.44
C LEU A 3 18.79 53.47 -24.36
N LYS A 4 17.95 54.10 -25.16
CA LYS A 4 16.50 53.81 -25.23
C LYS A 4 16.17 52.39 -25.66
N ARG A 5 16.97 51.82 -26.59
CA ARG A 5 16.76 50.43 -27.07
C ARG A 5 17.17 49.42 -26.02
N ILE A 6 18.22 49.68 -25.25
CA ILE A 6 18.68 48.82 -24.13
C ILE A 6 17.64 48.80 -23.02
N VAL A 7 17.11 49.96 -22.61
CA VAL A 7 16.07 50.05 -21.59
C VAL A 7 14.79 49.34 -22.04
N MET A 8 14.41 49.46 -23.30
CA MET A 8 13.22 48.77 -23.84
C MET A 8 13.38 47.24 -23.84
N LEU A 9 14.57 46.72 -24.14
CA LEU A 9 14.87 45.29 -24.06
C LEU A 9 14.86 44.74 -22.66
N ILE A 10 15.34 45.50 -21.67
CA ILE A 10 15.30 45.10 -20.26
C ILE A 10 13.86 45.08 -19.74
N VAL A 11 13.04 46.07 -20.08
CA VAL A 11 11.63 46.09 -19.70
C VAL A 11 10.84 44.95 -20.33
N LEU A 12 11.07 44.63 -21.61
CA LEU A 12 10.47 43.45 -22.26
C LEU A 12 10.91 42.16 -21.60
N GLY A 13 12.19 42.00 -21.27
CA GLY A 13 12.68 40.80 -20.55
C GLY A 13 12.04 40.62 -19.18
N LEU A 14 11.80 41.68 -18.43
CA LEU A 14 11.13 41.64 -17.13
C LEU A 14 9.65 41.27 -17.25
N ILE A 15 8.96 41.71 -18.31
CA ILE A 15 7.54 41.37 -18.54
C ILE A 15 7.38 39.89 -18.88
N PHE A 16 8.26 39.34 -19.72
CA PHE A 16 8.19 37.89 -20.07
C PHE A 16 8.53 37.00 -18.89
N SER A 17 9.53 37.36 -18.06
CA SER A 17 9.87 36.56 -16.87
C SER A 17 8.79 36.64 -15.77
N SER A 18 8.02 37.74 -15.68
CA SER A 18 6.92 37.83 -14.73
C SER A 18 5.70 36.98 -15.09
N CYS A 19 5.42 36.79 -16.39
CA CYS A 19 4.32 35.91 -16.83
C CYS A 19 4.59 34.43 -16.49
N ASP A 20 5.80 33.95 -16.69
CA ASP A 20 6.19 32.58 -16.32
C ASP A 20 6.14 32.35 -14.80
N PHE A 21 6.59 33.32 -14.03
CA PHE A 21 6.57 33.24 -12.57
C PHE A 21 5.13 33.16 -12.00
N ILE A 22 4.19 33.91 -12.58
CA ILE A 22 2.78 33.87 -12.20
C ILE A 22 2.16 32.53 -12.60
N HIS A 23 2.52 31.99 -13.76
CA HIS A 23 2.03 30.70 -14.24
C HIS A 23 2.51 29.53 -13.36
N TYR A 24 3.81 29.47 -13.06
CA TYR A 24 4.39 28.49 -12.14
C TYR A 24 3.88 28.65 -10.70
N GLY A 25 3.67 29.88 -10.24
CA GLY A 25 3.08 30.14 -8.95
C GLY A 25 1.65 29.62 -8.82
N LYS A 26 0.82 29.78 -9.84
CA LYS A 26 -0.55 29.22 -9.87
C LYS A 26 -0.55 27.70 -9.85
N ILE A 27 0.31 27.05 -10.64
CA ILE A 27 0.44 25.61 -10.68
C ILE A 27 0.88 25.07 -9.31
N ALA A 28 1.88 25.69 -8.68
CA ALA A 28 2.37 25.27 -7.37
C ALA A 28 1.31 25.44 -6.26
N ILE A 29 0.50 26.50 -6.31
CA ILE A 29 -0.60 26.70 -5.38
C ILE A 29 -1.70 25.67 -5.61
N GLN A 30 -2.10 25.42 -6.85
CA GLN A 30 -3.09 24.39 -7.19
C GLN A 30 -2.64 22.99 -6.77
N ASP A 31 -1.39 22.64 -7.03
CA ASP A 31 -0.84 21.33 -6.65
C ASP A 31 -0.79 21.18 -5.12
N ASN A 32 -0.45 22.23 -4.39
CA ASN A 32 -0.42 22.23 -2.93
C ASN A 32 -1.86 22.15 -2.34
N MET A 33 -2.81 22.85 -2.91
CA MET A 33 -4.23 22.74 -2.52
C MET A 33 -4.76 21.32 -2.77
N TYR A 34 -4.46 20.74 -3.92
CA TYR A 34 -4.86 19.38 -4.27
C TYR A 34 -4.23 18.32 -3.35
N ARG A 35 -2.97 18.53 -2.95
CA ARG A 35 -2.28 17.67 -1.96
C ARG A 35 -2.90 17.77 -0.57
N VAL A 36 -3.25 18.98 -0.13
CA VAL A 36 -3.91 19.23 1.16
C VAL A 36 -5.31 18.61 1.17
N GLU A 37 -6.07 18.78 0.10
CA GLU A 37 -7.43 18.24 -0.03
C GLU A 37 -7.41 16.69 -0.03
N ARG A 38 -6.54 16.06 -0.80
CA ARG A 38 -6.34 14.60 -0.75
C ARG A 38 -5.86 14.11 0.62
N ALA A 39 -5.02 14.87 1.31
CA ALA A 39 -4.59 14.52 2.66
C ALA A 39 -5.77 14.59 3.65
N ARG A 40 -6.66 15.55 3.47
CA ARG A 40 -7.88 15.71 4.25
C ARG A 40 -8.89 14.60 3.96
N GLU A 41 -9.15 14.30 2.70
CA GLU A 41 -9.99 13.16 2.28
C GLU A 41 -9.47 11.82 2.80
N ARG A 42 -8.15 11.57 2.72
CA ARG A 42 -7.53 10.38 3.31
C ARG A 42 -7.67 10.33 4.83
N LYS A 43 -7.61 11.49 5.49
CA LYS A 43 -7.76 11.59 6.93
C LYS A 43 -9.21 11.36 7.36
N GLU A 44 -10.17 11.85 6.57
CA GLU A 44 -11.60 11.62 6.78
C GLU A 44 -12.03 10.19 6.44
N ALA A 45 -11.51 9.62 5.33
CA ALA A 45 -11.70 8.22 5.00
C ALA A 45 -11.10 7.30 6.09
N ARG A 46 -9.90 7.60 6.58
CA ARG A 46 -9.30 6.88 7.71
C ARG A 46 -10.11 7.04 9.00
N LYS A 47 -10.71 8.19 9.24
CA LYS A 47 -11.62 8.36 10.39
C LYS A 47 -12.89 7.53 10.24
N LYS A 48 -13.48 7.46 9.05
CA LYS A 48 -14.66 6.63 8.79
C LYS A 48 -14.33 5.14 8.88
N ASP A 49 -13.21 4.69 8.32
CA ASP A 49 -12.74 3.30 8.44
C ASP A 49 -12.22 2.99 9.85
N ALA A 50 -11.58 3.97 10.50
CA ALA A 50 -11.13 3.84 11.88
C ALA A 50 -12.30 3.85 12.89
N TYR A 51 -13.38 4.54 12.61
CA TYR A 51 -14.60 4.47 13.44
C TYR A 51 -15.30 3.12 13.32
N ALA A 52 -15.17 2.46 12.16
CA ALA A 52 -15.68 1.11 11.95
C ALA A 52 -14.76 0.00 12.55
N ALA A 53 -13.45 0.28 12.70
CA ALA A 53 -12.47 -0.73 13.07
C ALA A 53 -11.57 -0.38 14.29
N ALA A 54 -11.23 0.88 14.50
CA ALA A 54 -10.23 1.32 15.50
C ALA A 54 -10.86 2.09 16.68
N GLY A 55 -11.82 1.56 17.30
CA GLY A 55 -12.49 2.15 18.47
C GLY A 55 -13.26 1.12 19.29
N ASN A 56 -13.25 -0.13 18.83
CA ASN A 56 -13.81 -1.23 19.61
C ASN A 56 -12.66 -2.07 20.18
N PRO A 57 -12.32 -1.90 21.48
CA PRO A 57 -11.28 -2.69 22.13
C PRO A 57 -11.50 -4.20 21.99
N GLU A 58 -12.76 -4.64 21.90
CA GLU A 58 -13.11 -6.04 21.69
C GLU A 58 -12.69 -6.53 20.30
N TYR A 59 -12.82 -5.67 19.28
CA TYR A 59 -12.37 -6.02 17.91
C TYR A 59 -10.86 -6.16 17.85
N GLU A 60 -10.11 -5.22 18.43
CA GLU A 60 -8.64 -5.27 18.48
C GLU A 60 -8.14 -6.49 19.24
N ALA A 61 -8.72 -6.75 20.40
CA ALA A 61 -8.41 -7.96 21.19
C ALA A 61 -8.75 -9.25 20.40
N GLY A 62 -9.87 -9.26 19.67
CA GLY A 62 -10.26 -10.36 18.81
C GLY A 62 -9.27 -10.60 17.67
N VAL A 63 -8.78 -9.54 17.03
CA VAL A 63 -7.75 -9.62 15.98
C VAL A 63 -6.43 -10.13 16.53
N GLU A 64 -5.98 -9.67 17.69
CA GLU A 64 -4.76 -10.15 18.34
C GLU A 64 -4.83 -11.65 18.69
N LEU A 65 -5.97 -12.09 19.25
CA LEU A 65 -6.20 -13.51 19.52
C LEU A 65 -6.20 -14.33 18.22
N ALA A 66 -6.80 -13.84 17.15
CA ALA A 66 -6.79 -14.50 15.85
C ALA A 66 -5.38 -14.61 15.29
N ILE A 67 -4.56 -13.54 15.36
CA ILE A 67 -3.15 -13.57 14.93
C ILE A 67 -2.40 -14.63 15.73
N LYS A 68 -2.51 -14.63 17.05
CA LYS A 68 -1.83 -15.57 17.94
C LYS A 68 -2.23 -17.03 17.67
N ASP A 69 -3.48 -17.27 17.34
CA ASP A 69 -3.98 -18.61 17.04
C ASP A 69 -3.53 -19.06 15.63
N ILE A 70 -3.71 -18.20 14.62
CA ILE A 70 -3.30 -18.48 13.23
C ILE A 70 -1.79 -18.67 13.13
N SER A 71 -0.98 -17.97 13.94
CA SER A 71 0.49 -18.09 13.92
C SER A 71 0.99 -19.50 14.25
N LYS A 72 0.19 -20.30 14.97
CA LYS A 72 0.51 -21.69 15.35
C LYS A 72 0.10 -22.71 14.29
N ARG A 73 -0.80 -22.34 13.37
CA ARG A 73 -1.38 -23.24 12.37
C ARG A 73 -0.38 -23.62 11.28
N SER A 74 -0.63 -24.74 10.65
CA SER A 74 0.09 -25.20 9.45
C SER A 74 -0.35 -24.42 8.23
N VAL A 75 0.60 -24.09 7.33
CA VAL A 75 0.32 -23.43 6.04
C VAL A 75 0.22 -24.49 4.96
N ASN A 76 -0.96 -25.08 4.80
CA ASN A 76 -1.23 -26.21 3.93
C ASN A 76 -2.54 -26.10 3.14
N LYS A 77 -3.40 -25.13 3.44
CA LYS A 77 -4.64 -24.90 2.72
C LYS A 77 -4.40 -24.26 1.37
N ARG A 78 -4.82 -24.91 0.30
CA ARG A 78 -4.72 -24.38 -1.06
C ARG A 78 -5.88 -23.43 -1.37
N VAL A 79 -5.57 -22.25 -1.91
CA VAL A 79 -6.56 -21.28 -2.38
C VAL A 79 -6.14 -20.73 -3.73
N GLU A 80 -7.13 -20.55 -4.60
CA GLU A 80 -6.89 -19.90 -5.89
C GLU A 80 -6.80 -18.39 -5.71
N PHE A 81 -5.76 -17.80 -6.27
CA PHE A 81 -5.55 -16.36 -6.30
C PHE A 81 -5.22 -15.91 -7.74
N GLY A 82 -6.27 -15.82 -8.54
CA GLY A 82 -6.21 -15.59 -9.96
C GLY A 82 -5.62 -16.78 -10.73
N GLU A 83 -4.46 -16.61 -11.34
CA GLU A 83 -3.82 -17.61 -12.18
C GLU A 83 -2.89 -18.56 -11.40
N ILE A 84 -2.80 -18.39 -10.08
CA ILE A 84 -1.94 -19.22 -9.23
C ILE A 84 -2.67 -19.78 -8.03
N THR A 85 -2.12 -20.89 -7.51
CA THR A 85 -2.51 -21.46 -6.23
C THR A 85 -1.56 -20.97 -5.16
N LEU A 86 -2.10 -20.50 -4.03
CA LEU A 86 -1.36 -20.13 -2.83
C LEU A 86 -1.65 -21.11 -1.70
N LEU A 87 -0.65 -21.31 -0.86
CA LEU A 87 -0.80 -21.98 0.43
C LEU A 87 -1.02 -20.95 1.52
N ILE A 88 -2.11 -21.10 2.25
CA ILE A 88 -2.45 -20.25 3.39
C ILE A 88 -2.63 -21.10 4.65
N PRO A 89 -2.71 -20.50 5.85
CA PRO A 89 -2.97 -21.26 7.07
C PRO A 89 -4.28 -22.04 7.00
N GLU A 90 -4.30 -23.22 7.59
CA GLU A 90 -5.52 -24.01 7.71
C GLU A 90 -6.62 -23.26 8.48
N ASN A 91 -7.88 -23.57 8.19
CA ASN A 91 -9.05 -22.89 8.77
C ASN A 91 -9.05 -21.36 8.56
N THR A 92 -8.44 -20.90 7.46
CA THR A 92 -8.49 -19.50 7.02
C THR A 92 -8.99 -19.40 5.57
N LYS A 93 -9.42 -18.22 5.18
CA LYS A 93 -9.77 -17.87 3.80
C LYS A 93 -9.05 -16.59 3.37
N LEU A 94 -8.80 -16.46 2.09
CA LEU A 94 -8.28 -15.24 1.50
C LEU A 94 -9.46 -14.36 1.08
N ASN A 95 -9.51 -13.13 1.60
CA ASN A 95 -10.52 -12.16 1.18
C ASN A 95 -10.18 -11.64 -0.24
N PRO A 96 -11.03 -11.89 -1.24
CA PRO A 96 -10.70 -11.55 -2.64
C PRO A 96 -10.64 -10.03 -2.88
N LYS A 97 -11.33 -9.23 -2.07
CA LYS A 97 -11.38 -7.76 -2.22
C LYS A 97 -10.14 -7.08 -1.64
N HIS A 98 -9.68 -7.53 -0.48
CA HIS A 98 -8.60 -6.86 0.27
C HIS A 98 -7.30 -7.66 0.24
N GLY A 99 -7.34 -8.92 -0.13
CA GLY A 99 -6.18 -9.82 -0.13
C GLY A 99 -5.70 -10.21 1.26
N ASN A 100 -6.46 -9.91 2.31
CA ASN A 100 -6.10 -10.29 3.67
C ASN A 100 -6.59 -11.71 4.02
N ILE A 101 -5.88 -12.34 4.94
CA ILE A 101 -6.22 -13.65 5.46
C ILE A 101 -7.23 -13.46 6.61
N VAL A 102 -8.31 -14.22 6.56
CA VAL A 102 -9.43 -14.14 7.51
C VAL A 102 -9.60 -15.51 8.17
N ASP A 103 -9.68 -15.54 9.49
CA ASP A 103 -10.01 -16.74 10.24
C ASP A 103 -11.46 -17.17 9.98
N GLU A 104 -11.66 -18.43 9.58
CA GLU A 104 -13.00 -18.93 9.24
C GLU A 104 -13.91 -19.07 10.46
N LYS A 105 -13.32 -19.29 11.62
CA LYS A 105 -14.08 -19.49 12.87
C LYS A 105 -14.60 -18.19 13.45
N THR A 106 -13.74 -17.16 13.49
CA THR A 106 -14.05 -15.89 14.16
C THR A 106 -14.46 -14.79 13.21
N GLY A 107 -14.10 -14.91 11.93
CA GLY A 107 -14.30 -13.87 10.91
C GLY A 107 -13.29 -12.72 11.00
N TYR A 108 -12.36 -12.74 11.97
CA TYR A 108 -11.33 -11.71 12.08
C TYR A 108 -10.28 -11.84 10.98
N GLY A 109 -9.94 -10.71 10.36
CA GLY A 109 -8.84 -10.61 9.39
C GLY A 109 -7.54 -10.24 10.08
N ILE A 110 -6.44 -10.92 9.72
CA ILE A 110 -5.11 -10.52 10.18
C ILE A 110 -4.52 -9.43 9.29
N ALA A 111 -3.62 -8.61 9.85
CA ALA A 111 -2.98 -7.49 9.17
C ALA A 111 -1.86 -7.94 8.20
N LEU A 112 -2.16 -8.96 7.39
CA LEU A 112 -1.33 -9.47 6.31
C LEU A 112 -2.16 -9.48 5.04
N ALA A 113 -1.65 -8.85 3.97
CA ALA A 113 -2.36 -8.77 2.71
C ALA A 113 -1.49 -9.28 1.55
N ILE A 114 -2.12 -9.99 0.64
CA ILE A 114 -1.54 -10.49 -0.61
C ILE A 114 -2.22 -9.74 -1.76
N LYS A 115 -1.42 -9.05 -2.58
CA LYS A 115 -1.93 -8.23 -3.70
C LYS A 115 -1.19 -8.56 -4.98
N ARG A 116 -1.77 -8.19 -6.13
CA ARG A 116 -1.13 -8.27 -7.44
C ARG A 116 -0.70 -6.88 -7.90
N ASP A 117 0.38 -6.85 -8.65
CA ASP A 117 0.86 -5.65 -9.33
C ASP A 117 1.61 -6.02 -10.62
N ASN A 118 1.78 -5.04 -11.50
CA ASN A 118 2.49 -5.17 -12.77
C ASN A 118 3.95 -4.71 -12.70
N GLY A 119 4.51 -4.60 -11.52
CA GLY A 119 5.89 -4.19 -11.32
C GLY A 119 6.48 -4.81 -10.08
N CYS A 120 7.78 -4.77 -9.93
CA CYS A 120 8.47 -5.23 -8.74
C CYS A 120 9.55 -4.25 -8.34
N THR A 121 9.62 -3.92 -7.04
CA THR A 121 10.70 -3.13 -6.44
C THR A 121 11.52 -4.05 -5.53
N PRO A 122 12.74 -4.40 -5.92
CA PRO A 122 13.58 -5.30 -5.14
C PRO A 122 13.83 -4.78 -3.72
N GLY A 123 13.85 -5.67 -2.74
CA GLY A 123 14.21 -5.35 -1.36
C GLY A 123 13.10 -4.73 -0.50
N VAL A 124 12.02 -4.22 -1.11
CA VAL A 124 10.94 -3.51 -0.38
C VAL A 124 9.92 -4.50 0.17
N PHE A 125 9.44 -5.42 -0.66
CA PHE A 125 8.39 -6.37 -0.29
C PHE A 125 8.79 -7.81 -0.60
N TYR A 126 8.11 -8.75 0.03
CA TYR A 126 8.17 -10.13 -0.40
C TYR A 126 7.34 -10.31 -1.65
N THR A 127 7.93 -10.82 -2.71
CA THR A 127 7.33 -10.92 -4.03
C THR A 127 7.44 -12.33 -4.59
N LYS A 128 6.49 -12.68 -5.45
CA LYS A 128 6.55 -13.88 -6.29
C LYS A 128 6.15 -13.50 -7.71
N LYS A 129 7.01 -13.78 -8.67
CA LYS A 129 6.72 -13.60 -10.10
C LYS A 129 5.67 -14.62 -10.53
N ILE A 130 4.66 -14.17 -11.26
CA ILE A 130 3.62 -15.06 -11.82
C ILE A 130 3.96 -15.36 -13.28
N LYS A 131 3.73 -14.39 -14.16
CA LYS A 131 3.89 -14.49 -15.61
C LYS A 131 3.91 -13.09 -16.21
N ASN A 132 4.69 -12.87 -17.28
CA ASN A 132 4.67 -11.61 -18.05
C ASN A 132 4.78 -10.36 -17.18
N ASP A 133 5.77 -10.29 -16.31
CA ASP A 133 6.05 -9.16 -15.40
C ASP A 133 4.90 -8.82 -14.42
N LYS A 134 4.02 -9.78 -14.18
CA LYS A 134 3.05 -9.73 -13.10
C LYS A 134 3.62 -10.39 -11.85
N TYR A 135 3.41 -9.73 -10.73
CA TYR A 135 3.91 -10.15 -9.43
C TYR A 135 2.80 -10.22 -8.40
N ILE A 136 3.02 -11.03 -7.38
CA ILE A 136 2.25 -11.01 -6.14
C ILE A 136 3.15 -10.47 -5.06
N PHE A 137 2.59 -9.61 -4.24
CA PHE A 137 3.25 -8.97 -3.11
C PHE A 137 2.58 -9.41 -1.82
N LEU A 138 3.41 -9.67 -0.83
CA LEU A 138 2.96 -9.92 0.53
C LEU A 138 3.37 -8.75 1.41
N TYR A 139 2.37 -8.18 2.10
CA TYR A 139 2.49 -7.00 2.96
C TYR A 139 2.08 -7.36 4.37
N TYR A 140 2.88 -7.01 5.36
CA TYR A 140 2.54 -7.13 6.77
C TYR A 140 3.43 -6.22 7.62
N ASN A 141 3.04 -6.01 8.89
CA ASN A 141 3.86 -5.29 9.86
C ASN A 141 4.69 -6.32 10.65
N ASP A 142 6.02 -6.28 10.47
CA ASP A 142 6.98 -7.19 11.09
C ASP A 142 7.27 -6.91 12.58
N MET A 143 6.75 -5.79 13.12
CA MET A 143 6.87 -5.47 14.55
C MET A 143 6.05 -6.43 15.45
N ASN A 144 4.99 -7.02 14.91
CA ASN A 144 4.20 -8.02 15.63
C ASN A 144 4.80 -9.41 15.40
N LYS A 145 5.36 -10.00 16.45
CA LYS A 145 6.09 -11.29 16.40
C LYS A 145 5.24 -12.47 15.90
N ASP A 146 3.98 -12.54 16.32
CA ASP A 146 3.08 -13.61 15.89
C ASP A 146 2.68 -13.45 14.42
N LEU A 147 2.47 -12.19 13.98
CA LEU A 147 2.20 -11.89 12.59
C LEU A 147 3.41 -12.15 11.70
N ASP A 148 4.61 -11.80 12.14
CA ASP A 148 5.85 -12.14 11.43
C ASP A 148 6.02 -13.66 11.34
N ALA A 149 5.82 -14.40 12.42
CA ALA A 149 5.94 -15.86 12.43
C ALA A 149 5.05 -16.53 11.37
N ILE A 150 3.79 -16.11 11.23
CA ILE A 150 2.91 -16.68 10.21
C ILE A 150 3.25 -16.17 8.81
N ALA A 151 3.65 -14.91 8.67
CA ALA A 151 4.10 -14.35 7.41
C ALA A 151 5.29 -15.12 6.84
N GLN A 152 6.30 -15.42 7.66
CA GLN A 152 7.48 -16.20 7.26
C GLN A 152 7.10 -17.63 6.82
N LYS A 153 6.14 -18.28 7.50
CA LYS A 153 5.63 -19.59 7.07
C LYS A 153 4.97 -19.50 5.69
N ILE A 154 4.14 -18.47 5.45
CA ILE A 154 3.47 -18.25 4.15
C ILE A 154 4.50 -17.93 3.06
N ILE A 155 5.48 -17.08 3.35
CA ILE A 155 6.58 -16.72 2.45
C ILE A 155 7.32 -17.98 2.01
N LYS A 156 7.75 -18.81 2.96
CA LYS A 156 8.46 -20.06 2.69
C LYS A 156 7.60 -21.06 1.91
N ALA A 157 6.36 -21.27 2.31
CA ALA A 157 5.46 -22.24 1.68
C ALA A 157 5.13 -21.88 0.22
N ASN A 158 5.12 -20.58 -0.12
CA ASN A 158 4.76 -20.11 -1.46
C ASN A 158 5.97 -19.67 -2.31
N GLY A 159 7.18 -19.69 -1.77
CA GLY A 159 8.39 -19.27 -2.49
C GLY A 159 8.43 -17.77 -2.79
N PHE A 160 7.92 -16.93 -1.89
CA PHE A 160 8.14 -15.48 -1.98
C PHE A 160 9.57 -15.12 -1.66
N THR A 161 10.10 -14.12 -2.35
CA THR A 161 11.47 -13.60 -2.14
C THR A 161 11.47 -12.08 -2.08
N LYS A 162 12.54 -11.47 -1.59
CA LYS A 162 12.76 -10.01 -1.69
C LYS A 162 13.40 -9.59 -3.02
N THR A 163 13.48 -10.51 -3.97
CA THR A 163 14.03 -10.27 -5.31
C THR A 163 12.93 -10.40 -6.34
N CYS A 164 13.04 -9.70 -7.47
CA CYS A 164 12.09 -9.74 -8.56
C CYS A 164 12.32 -10.94 -9.53
N LYS A 165 12.79 -12.05 -9.02
CA LYS A 165 13.07 -13.27 -9.81
C LYS A 165 11.87 -14.20 -9.83
#